data_302d2b2f674c2b60113e025205bf93da
#
_entry.id   302d2b2f674c2b60113e025205bf93da
#
_cell.length_a   1.000
_cell.length_b   1.000
_cell.length_c   1.000
_cell.angle_alpha   90.00
_cell.angle_beta   90.00
_cell.angle_gamma   90.00
#
_symmetry.space_group_name_H-M   'P 1'
#
loop_
_entity.id
_entity.type
_entity.pdbx_description
1 polymer ?
#
loop_
_entity_poly.entity_id
_entity_poly.type
_entity_poly.pdbx_seq_one_letter_code
_entity_poly.pdbx_strand_id
1 'polypeptide(L)'
;MHLRLKQHSMLRRWFLVLPQWKARHNQLCFKTWKSRFMCKADGKKLISARRKICHSQYRKARNRYQMMGMLVMKQILLMIVLGAGVMYAVLHSNVWKTNGLGLSSLNRKHCNFKINVSSLIKMDNFCPFLCESNFYDTSASRGSNKFELPYGVRNSEIYFQLALSKLESCDLFPEDNSPPCKKCIVVGNGGILRNKKLGQKIDSYDVVIRMNNGPVKGYEDDVGRRTTFRLFYPESIFSDPLHYDPKTTAVFIVFKRHDLKWLSDVLSGHNIVATDVFWKKPATRMIYKPKQIRILDPFIIQRTAYELLHFPRKFPRRGRPKHPTTGLIAIAFAFDICTEVHVTGFKYNLQDQGSSLHYYGNDTMSLMIKNEYHDIVAEQRLLKNLIDRHIVINLTEEPN
;
A
#
# COMPACT_ATOMS: atom_id res chain seq x y z
N MET A 1 -15.92 -10.20 -13.54
CA MET A 1 -15.18 -9.23 -14.37
C MET A 1 -15.46 -9.30 -15.88
N HIS A 2 -15.88 -10.44 -16.42
CA HIS A 2 -16.19 -10.61 -17.85
C HIS A 2 -17.52 -10.00 -18.33
N LEU A 3 -18.45 -9.68 -17.43
CA LEU A 3 -19.76 -9.09 -17.79
C LEU A 3 -19.73 -7.56 -18.01
N ARG A 4 -18.80 -6.82 -17.37
CA ARG A 4 -18.68 -5.35 -17.55
C ARG A 4 -18.08 -4.92 -18.89
N LEU A 5 -17.23 -5.74 -19.49
CA LEU A 5 -16.60 -5.42 -20.79
C LEU A 5 -17.55 -5.59 -22.00
N LYS A 6 -18.58 -6.44 -21.90
CA LYS A 6 -19.57 -6.62 -22.98
C LYS A 6 -20.62 -5.50 -23.02
N GLN A 7 -20.97 -4.88 -21.89
CA GLN A 7 -21.96 -3.79 -21.88
C GLN A 7 -21.41 -2.48 -22.45
N HIS A 8 -20.11 -2.14 -22.23
CA HIS A 8 -19.50 -0.95 -22.82
C HIS A 8 -19.32 -1.03 -24.34
N SER A 9 -19.19 -2.22 -24.91
CA SER A 9 -19.07 -2.41 -26.35
C SER A 9 -20.42 -2.30 -27.09
N MET A 10 -21.53 -2.66 -26.43
CA MET A 10 -22.88 -2.51 -27.02
C MET A 10 -23.32 -1.03 -27.06
N LEU A 11 -23.11 -0.26 -26.00
CA LEU A 11 -23.49 1.16 -25.99
C LEU A 11 -22.68 2.00 -27.00
N ARG A 12 -21.39 1.71 -27.20
CA ARG A 12 -20.58 2.38 -28.24
C ARG A 12 -21.01 2.02 -29.67
N ARG A 13 -21.50 0.82 -29.91
CA ARG A 13 -22.03 0.42 -31.26
C ARG A 13 -23.34 1.15 -31.59
N TRP A 14 -24.17 1.49 -30.61
CA TRP A 14 -25.45 2.19 -30.88
C TRP A 14 -25.26 3.66 -31.21
N PHE A 15 -24.29 4.36 -30.61
CA PHE A 15 -24.01 5.77 -30.92
C PHE A 15 -23.36 5.99 -32.30
N LEU A 16 -22.75 4.98 -32.89
CA LEU A 16 -22.14 5.05 -34.23
C LEU A 16 -23.10 4.67 -35.36
N VAL A 17 -24.20 3.98 -35.09
CA VAL A 17 -25.15 3.48 -36.10
C VAL A 17 -26.19 4.54 -36.50
N LEU A 18 -26.57 5.44 -35.60
CA LEU A 18 -27.59 6.46 -35.85
C LEU A 18 -27.24 7.49 -36.95
N PRO A 19 -26.00 8.02 -37.05
CA PRO A 19 -25.63 8.92 -38.14
C PRO A 19 -25.52 8.23 -39.48
N GLN A 20 -25.04 6.98 -39.51
CA GLN A 20 -24.86 6.24 -40.78
C GLN A 20 -26.20 5.77 -41.38
N TRP A 21 -27.20 5.49 -40.55
CA TRP A 21 -28.52 5.10 -41.03
C TRP A 21 -29.28 6.28 -41.66
N LYS A 22 -29.14 7.49 -41.08
CA LYS A 22 -29.70 8.74 -41.67
C LYS A 22 -29.09 9.06 -43.04
N ALA A 23 -27.82 8.81 -43.23
CA ALA A 23 -27.12 8.99 -44.49
C ALA A 23 -27.51 7.94 -45.53
N ARG A 24 -27.67 6.65 -45.19
CA ARG A 24 -28.09 5.58 -46.09
C ARG A 24 -29.54 5.72 -46.55
N HIS A 25 -30.45 6.17 -45.70
CA HIS A 25 -31.85 6.35 -46.09
C HIS A 25 -32.05 7.54 -47.01
N ASN A 26 -31.31 8.62 -46.84
CA ASN A 26 -31.31 9.73 -47.81
C ASN A 26 -30.71 9.32 -49.17
N GLN A 27 -29.69 8.46 -49.16
CA GLN A 27 -29.12 7.96 -50.42
C GLN A 27 -30.05 6.96 -51.17
N LEU A 28 -30.83 6.13 -50.47
CA LEU A 28 -31.79 5.22 -51.09
C LEU A 28 -32.98 5.99 -51.70
N CYS A 29 -33.52 7.01 -51.05
CA CYS A 29 -34.53 7.90 -51.64
C CYS A 29 -34.00 8.66 -52.86
N PHE A 30 -32.74 9.06 -52.87
CA PHE A 30 -32.12 9.79 -53.96
C PHE A 30 -31.77 8.86 -55.17
N LYS A 31 -31.35 7.62 -54.92
CA LYS A 31 -31.03 6.65 -55.99
C LYS A 31 -32.26 6.14 -56.72
N THR A 32 -33.40 5.93 -56.07
CA THR A 32 -34.67 5.56 -56.71
C THR A 32 -35.31 6.69 -57.47
N TRP A 33 -34.91 7.96 -57.18
CA TRP A 33 -35.39 9.13 -57.93
C TRP A 33 -34.66 9.32 -59.26
N LYS A 34 -33.39 8.94 -59.38
CA LYS A 34 -32.58 9.16 -60.58
C LYS A 34 -32.76 8.08 -61.70
N SER A 35 -33.31 6.91 -61.41
CA SER A 35 -33.39 5.78 -62.34
C SER A 35 -34.75 5.62 -63.04
N ARG A 36 -35.72 6.52 -62.83
CA ARG A 36 -37.07 6.39 -63.40
C ARG A 36 -37.67 7.67 -64.02
N PHE A 37 -36.86 8.57 -64.54
CA PHE A 37 -37.36 9.75 -65.25
C PHE A 37 -36.81 9.79 -66.69
N MET A 38 -37.37 8.92 -67.54
CA MET A 38 -37.57 9.21 -68.97
C MET A 38 -38.97 8.69 -69.37
N CYS A 39 -40.00 9.51 -69.17
CA CYS A 39 -41.22 9.52 -69.86
C CYS A 39 -41.96 10.81 -69.61
N LYS A 40 -42.30 11.50 -70.70
CA LYS A 40 -42.98 12.79 -70.77
C LYS A 40 -44.42 12.71 -70.24
N ALA A 41 -44.88 13.85 -69.77
CA ALA A 41 -46.24 14.34 -69.57
C ALA A 41 -46.92 14.13 -68.22
N ASP A 42 -47.50 15.25 -67.68
CA ASP A 42 -48.40 15.40 -66.54
C ASP A 42 -47.78 15.36 -65.11
N GLY A 43 -46.78 16.18 -64.87
CA GLY A 43 -45.97 16.12 -63.68
C GLY A 43 -46.55 16.67 -62.31
N LYS A 44 -47.60 17.51 -62.34
CA LYS A 44 -47.97 18.23 -61.07
C LYS A 44 -48.90 17.45 -60.14
N LYS A 45 -49.82 16.69 -60.62
CA LYS A 45 -50.76 15.90 -59.79
C LYS A 45 -50.12 14.64 -59.19
N LEU A 46 -49.21 13.96 -59.91
CA LEU A 46 -48.51 12.77 -59.44
C LEU A 46 -47.50 13.05 -58.33
N ILE A 47 -46.87 14.22 -58.37
CA ILE A 47 -45.91 14.67 -57.34
C ILE A 47 -46.61 14.96 -56.01
N SER A 48 -47.80 15.54 -56.03
CA SER A 48 -48.58 15.81 -54.80
C SER A 48 -49.06 14.52 -54.12
N ALA A 49 -49.56 13.54 -54.88
CA ALA A 49 -50.01 12.27 -54.33
C ALA A 49 -48.84 11.44 -53.71
N ARG A 50 -47.68 11.40 -54.38
CA ARG A 50 -46.47 10.71 -53.87
C ARG A 50 -45.89 11.37 -52.64
N ARG A 51 -45.92 12.73 -52.53
CA ARG A 51 -45.52 13.43 -51.28
C ARG A 51 -46.41 13.01 -50.12
N LYS A 52 -47.72 12.89 -50.31
CA LYS A 52 -48.65 12.43 -49.25
C LYS A 52 -48.38 11.00 -48.78
N ILE A 53 -48.09 10.07 -49.74
CA ILE A 53 -47.76 8.69 -49.40
C ILE A 53 -46.43 8.58 -48.67
N CYS A 54 -45.39 9.29 -49.11
CA CYS A 54 -44.09 9.28 -48.48
C CYS A 54 -44.17 9.89 -47.05
N HIS A 55 -44.95 10.98 -46.90
CA HIS A 55 -45.16 11.61 -45.58
C HIS A 55 -45.97 10.70 -44.62
N SER A 56 -46.94 9.95 -45.15
CA SER A 56 -47.71 8.97 -44.36
C SER A 56 -46.85 7.79 -43.89
N GLN A 57 -46.01 7.25 -44.78
CA GLN A 57 -45.10 6.17 -44.42
C GLN A 57 -44.02 6.64 -43.41
N TYR A 58 -43.49 7.85 -43.57
CA TYR A 58 -42.57 8.43 -42.62
C TYR A 58 -43.21 8.63 -41.24
N ARG A 59 -44.46 9.09 -41.19
CA ARG A 59 -45.21 9.23 -39.92
C ARG A 59 -45.44 7.87 -39.25
N LYS A 60 -45.80 6.84 -39.97
CA LYS A 60 -45.96 5.48 -39.45
C LYS A 60 -44.63 4.90 -38.93
N ALA A 61 -43.53 5.10 -39.63
CA ALA A 61 -42.23 4.66 -39.19
C ALA A 61 -41.80 5.41 -37.94
N ARG A 62 -41.96 6.73 -37.86
CA ARG A 62 -41.64 7.56 -36.66
C ARG A 62 -42.41 7.10 -35.42
N ASN A 63 -43.71 6.81 -35.59
CA ASN A 63 -44.55 6.35 -34.47
C ASN A 63 -44.11 4.96 -33.99
N ARG A 64 -43.71 4.04 -34.88
CA ARG A 64 -43.18 2.72 -34.51
C ARG A 64 -41.86 2.88 -33.70
N TYR A 65 -40.96 3.79 -34.09
CA TYR A 65 -39.73 4.04 -33.36
C TYR A 65 -39.95 4.70 -31.99
N GLN A 66 -40.92 5.60 -31.89
CA GLN A 66 -41.30 6.17 -30.59
C GLN A 66 -41.89 5.11 -29.66
N MET A 67 -42.77 4.21 -30.17
CA MET A 67 -43.28 3.11 -29.37
C MET A 67 -42.20 2.10 -28.98
N MET A 68 -41.26 1.78 -29.86
CA MET A 68 -40.15 0.90 -29.55
C MET A 68 -39.19 1.53 -28.52
N GLY A 69 -38.94 2.82 -28.63
CA GLY A 69 -38.16 3.56 -27.64
C GLY A 69 -38.80 3.58 -26.25
N MET A 70 -40.12 3.76 -26.17
CA MET A 70 -40.88 3.69 -24.92
C MET A 70 -40.88 2.27 -24.28
N LEU A 71 -40.95 1.21 -25.13
CA LEU A 71 -40.88 -0.17 -24.66
C LEU A 71 -39.49 -0.48 -24.07
N VAL A 72 -38.43 -0.07 -24.76
CA VAL A 72 -37.04 -0.24 -24.26
C VAL A 72 -36.82 0.53 -22.95
N MET A 73 -37.31 1.76 -22.87
CA MET A 73 -37.22 2.56 -21.62
C MET A 73 -37.99 1.91 -20.46
N LYS A 74 -39.17 1.33 -20.71
CA LYS A 74 -39.93 0.57 -19.69
C LYS A 74 -39.17 -0.68 -19.23
N GLN A 75 -38.53 -1.41 -20.16
CA GLN A 75 -37.70 -2.56 -19.77
C GLN A 75 -36.47 -2.17 -18.96
N ILE A 76 -35.78 -1.09 -19.30
CA ILE A 76 -34.65 -0.58 -18.55
C ILE A 76 -35.11 -0.15 -17.14
N LEU A 77 -36.22 0.55 -17.03
CA LEU A 77 -36.79 0.97 -15.74
C LEU A 77 -37.14 -0.24 -14.85
N LEU A 78 -37.76 -1.27 -15.45
CA LEU A 78 -38.08 -2.51 -14.76
C LEU A 78 -36.83 -3.23 -14.25
N MET A 79 -35.76 -3.29 -15.04
CA MET A 79 -34.48 -3.89 -14.65
C MET A 79 -33.82 -3.10 -13.51
N ILE A 80 -33.91 -1.77 -13.50
CA ILE A 80 -33.41 -0.92 -12.42
C ILE A 80 -34.20 -1.18 -11.13
N VAL A 81 -35.52 -1.24 -11.19
CA VAL A 81 -36.37 -1.50 -10.01
C VAL A 81 -36.14 -2.92 -9.46
N LEU A 82 -36.04 -3.93 -10.34
CA LEU A 82 -35.71 -5.29 -9.92
C LEU A 82 -34.29 -5.38 -9.32
N GLY A 83 -33.31 -4.70 -9.92
CA GLY A 83 -31.96 -4.62 -9.38
C GLY A 83 -31.89 -3.93 -8.02
N ALA A 84 -32.65 -2.83 -7.83
CA ALA A 84 -32.76 -2.14 -6.56
C ALA A 84 -33.49 -3.00 -5.49
N GLY A 85 -34.53 -3.74 -5.91
CA GLY A 85 -35.25 -4.67 -5.03
C GLY A 85 -34.37 -5.83 -4.57
N VAL A 86 -33.57 -6.42 -5.44
CA VAL A 86 -32.60 -7.47 -5.10
C VAL A 86 -31.50 -6.92 -4.17
N MET A 87 -30.97 -5.73 -4.45
CA MET A 87 -30.00 -5.06 -3.55
C MET A 87 -30.61 -4.78 -2.17
N TYR A 88 -31.85 -4.28 -2.12
CA TYR A 88 -32.55 -4.05 -0.87
C TYR A 88 -32.78 -5.36 -0.10
N ALA A 89 -33.24 -6.42 -0.79
CA ALA A 89 -33.43 -7.74 -0.20
C ALA A 89 -32.11 -8.35 0.31
N VAL A 90 -30.98 -8.17 -0.41
CA VAL A 90 -29.66 -8.60 0.02
C VAL A 90 -29.18 -7.81 1.22
N LEU A 91 -29.41 -6.51 1.27
CA LEU A 91 -29.00 -5.64 2.39
C LEU A 91 -29.85 -5.90 3.66
N HIS A 92 -31.13 -6.26 3.51
CA HIS A 92 -32.02 -6.51 4.63
C HIS A 92 -32.28 -7.99 4.95
N SER A 93 -31.88 -8.92 4.07
CA SER A 93 -31.98 -10.34 4.38
C SER A 93 -30.85 -10.76 5.33
N ASN A 94 -31.23 -11.53 6.39
CA ASN A 94 -30.25 -12.18 7.28
C ASN A 94 -29.33 -13.20 6.56
N VAL A 95 -29.31 -13.26 5.22
CA VAL A 95 -28.47 -14.13 4.40
C VAL A 95 -26.98 -13.85 4.60
N TRP A 96 -26.61 -12.64 5.01
CA TRP A 96 -25.25 -12.34 5.44
C TRP A 96 -24.86 -13.02 6.76
N LYS A 97 -25.83 -13.59 7.49
CA LYS A 97 -25.56 -14.29 8.76
C LYS A 97 -25.31 -15.80 8.58
N THR A 98 -25.55 -16.40 7.43
CA THR A 98 -25.54 -17.86 7.30
C THR A 98 -24.55 -18.44 6.32
N ASN A 99 -23.81 -17.64 5.53
CA ASN A 99 -22.70 -18.13 4.70
C ASN A 99 -21.32 -17.83 5.30
N GLY A 100 -21.21 -17.86 6.62
CA GLY A 100 -19.96 -18.07 7.31
C GLY A 100 -19.55 -19.54 7.14
N LEU A 101 -18.77 -19.83 6.10
CA LEU A 101 -17.83 -20.94 6.18
C LEU A 101 -17.12 -20.79 7.52
N GLY A 102 -17.21 -21.87 8.35
CA GLY A 102 -16.73 -21.88 9.72
C GLY A 102 -15.26 -21.46 9.87
N LEU A 103 -15.02 -20.17 9.92
CA LEU A 103 -13.92 -19.62 10.65
C LEU A 103 -14.43 -19.48 12.07
N SER A 104 -13.87 -20.30 12.97
CA SER A 104 -14.03 -20.19 14.40
C SER A 104 -14.14 -18.70 14.76
N SER A 105 -15.25 -18.33 15.38
CA SER A 105 -15.39 -17.04 16.06
C SER A 105 -14.35 -17.01 17.18
N LEU A 106 -13.13 -16.66 16.83
CA LEU A 106 -12.16 -16.18 17.80
C LEU A 106 -12.82 -14.96 18.44
N ASN A 107 -13.31 -15.17 19.65
CA ASN A 107 -13.74 -14.14 20.59
C ASN A 107 -12.72 -13.01 20.49
N ARG A 108 -12.99 -11.97 19.68
CA ARG A 108 -12.26 -10.70 19.76
C ARG A 108 -12.61 -10.15 21.13
N LYS A 109 -11.79 -10.47 22.13
CA LYS A 109 -11.79 -9.73 23.40
C LYS A 109 -11.70 -8.27 23.00
N HIS A 110 -12.69 -7.49 23.35
CA HIS A 110 -12.69 -6.03 23.16
C HIS A 110 -11.41 -5.52 23.83
N CYS A 111 -10.47 -5.05 23.02
CA CYS A 111 -9.28 -4.39 23.54
C CYS A 111 -9.77 -3.06 24.15
N ASN A 112 -9.68 -2.91 25.46
CA ASN A 112 -10.07 -1.70 26.20
C ASN A 112 -9.12 -0.53 25.95
N PHE A 113 -8.62 -0.34 24.74
CA PHE A 113 -7.80 0.79 24.37
C PHE A 113 -8.68 1.93 23.85
N LYS A 114 -8.44 3.14 24.37
CA LYS A 114 -9.22 4.35 24.06
C LYS A 114 -9.15 4.74 22.57
N ILE A 115 -8.19 4.19 21.80
CA ILE A 115 -8.02 4.51 20.38
C ILE A 115 -7.67 3.23 19.63
N ASN A 116 -8.55 2.86 18.71
CA ASN A 116 -8.33 1.75 17.80
C ASN A 116 -7.60 2.27 16.55
N VAL A 117 -6.27 2.14 16.51
CA VAL A 117 -5.41 2.48 15.36
C VAL A 117 -5.84 1.68 14.12
N SER A 118 -6.47 0.52 14.33
CA SER A 118 -6.82 -0.42 13.26
C SER A 118 -7.85 0.12 12.26
N SER A 119 -8.68 1.11 12.63
CA SER A 119 -9.72 1.62 11.71
C SER A 119 -9.20 2.63 10.67
N LEU A 120 -8.04 3.24 10.91
CA LEU A 120 -7.51 4.31 10.06
C LEU A 120 -6.35 3.88 9.15
N ILE A 121 -5.58 2.87 9.55
CA ILE A 121 -4.30 2.56 8.90
C ILE A 121 -4.09 1.04 8.71
N LYS A 122 -4.72 0.18 9.51
CA LYS A 122 -4.49 -1.27 9.50
C LYS A 122 -5.23 -1.95 8.34
N MET A 123 -4.52 -2.82 7.64
CA MET A 123 -5.12 -3.74 6.66
C MET A 123 -5.49 -5.06 7.35
N ASP A 124 -6.75 -5.49 7.24
CA ASP A 124 -7.17 -6.80 7.76
C ASP A 124 -6.38 -7.94 7.08
N ASN A 125 -5.83 -8.86 7.89
CA ASN A 125 -5.03 -10.01 7.43
C ASN A 125 -3.75 -9.64 6.65
N PHE A 126 -3.16 -8.48 6.92
CA PHE A 126 -1.91 -8.08 6.29
C PHE A 126 -0.70 -8.72 6.97
N CYS A 127 0.04 -9.57 6.25
CA CYS A 127 1.36 -10.02 6.66
C CYS A 127 2.42 -9.01 6.18
N PRO A 128 3.19 -8.38 7.07
CA PRO A 128 4.16 -7.35 6.69
C PRO A 128 5.43 -7.91 6.02
N PHE A 129 5.55 -9.23 5.92
CA PHE A 129 6.71 -9.91 5.38
C PHE A 129 6.42 -10.58 4.05
N LEU A 130 7.42 -10.65 3.20
CA LEU A 130 7.39 -11.43 1.97
C LEU A 130 7.75 -12.88 2.27
N CYS A 131 6.99 -13.82 1.67
CA CYS A 131 7.25 -15.24 1.71
C CYS A 131 7.60 -15.73 0.31
N GLU A 132 8.53 -16.69 0.21
CA GLU A 132 8.91 -17.29 -1.07
C GLU A 132 7.72 -17.92 -1.77
N SER A 133 6.90 -18.67 -1.02
CA SER A 133 5.79 -19.48 -1.54
C SER A 133 4.68 -18.67 -2.22
N ASN A 134 4.48 -17.41 -1.83
CA ASN A 134 3.41 -16.55 -2.37
C ASN A 134 3.89 -15.18 -2.84
N PHE A 135 5.19 -15.04 -3.11
CA PHE A 135 5.83 -13.76 -3.44
C PHE A 135 5.13 -13.02 -4.59
N TYR A 136 4.87 -13.70 -5.70
CA TYR A 136 4.25 -13.07 -6.89
C TYR A 136 2.80 -12.67 -6.65
N ASP A 137 2.01 -13.54 -6.02
CA ASP A 137 0.59 -13.27 -5.73
C ASP A 137 0.45 -12.10 -4.74
N THR A 138 1.28 -12.10 -3.70
CA THR A 138 1.34 -11.02 -2.72
C THR A 138 1.74 -9.70 -3.38
N SER A 139 2.79 -9.69 -4.18
CA SER A 139 3.28 -8.50 -4.86
C SER A 139 2.27 -7.96 -5.87
N ALA A 140 1.55 -8.83 -6.58
CA ALA A 140 0.53 -8.46 -7.53
C ALA A 140 -0.73 -7.90 -6.84
N SER A 141 -1.21 -8.56 -5.78
CA SER A 141 -2.41 -8.14 -5.04
C SER A 141 -2.25 -6.78 -4.38
N ARG A 142 -1.04 -6.46 -3.89
CA ARG A 142 -0.68 -5.19 -3.26
C ARG A 142 -0.25 -4.12 -4.28
N GLY A 143 -0.04 -4.50 -5.53
CA GLY A 143 0.43 -3.60 -6.59
C GLY A 143 1.91 -3.24 -6.46
N SER A 144 2.69 -3.91 -5.61
CA SER A 144 4.12 -3.72 -5.43
C SER A 144 4.92 -4.02 -6.70
N ASN A 145 4.39 -4.90 -7.56
CA ASN A 145 4.96 -5.22 -8.86
C ASN A 145 4.94 -4.06 -9.88
N LYS A 146 4.26 -2.95 -9.57
CA LYS A 146 4.21 -1.75 -10.42
C LYS A 146 5.32 -0.75 -10.12
N PHE A 147 5.96 -0.85 -8.98
CA PHE A 147 6.95 0.10 -8.49
C PHE A 147 8.31 -0.56 -8.34
N GLU A 148 9.35 0.21 -8.60
CA GLU A 148 10.73 -0.17 -8.31
C GLU A 148 11.08 0.06 -6.84
N LEU A 149 12.19 -0.50 -6.38
CA LEU A 149 12.72 -0.23 -5.05
C LEU A 149 12.93 1.28 -4.83
N PRO A 150 12.66 1.77 -3.62
CA PRO A 150 12.29 1.03 -2.41
C PRO A 150 10.78 0.80 -2.25
N TYR A 151 9.94 1.16 -3.22
CA TYR A 151 8.47 1.20 -3.11
C TYR A 151 7.77 -0.03 -3.67
N GLY A 152 8.49 -0.96 -4.25
CA GLY A 152 7.96 -2.19 -4.81
C GLY A 152 9.06 -3.14 -5.24
N VAL A 153 8.69 -4.13 -6.06
CA VAL A 153 9.58 -5.24 -6.43
C VAL A 153 9.97 -5.25 -7.90
N ARG A 154 9.37 -4.36 -8.72
CA ARG A 154 9.59 -4.32 -10.17
C ARG A 154 11.07 -4.24 -10.51
N ASN A 155 11.48 -5.03 -11.50
CA ASN A 155 12.86 -5.16 -11.96
C ASN A 155 13.83 -5.72 -10.90
N SER A 156 13.32 -6.26 -9.78
CA SER A 156 14.13 -6.81 -8.69
C SER A 156 13.62 -8.19 -8.23
N GLU A 157 12.63 -8.76 -8.93
CA GLU A 157 11.91 -9.98 -8.53
C GLU A 157 12.86 -11.17 -8.33
N ILE A 158 13.81 -11.37 -9.25
CA ILE A 158 14.81 -12.45 -9.19
C ILE A 158 15.69 -12.33 -7.93
N TYR A 159 16.07 -11.10 -7.59
CA TYR A 159 16.89 -10.85 -6.38
C TYR A 159 16.10 -11.12 -5.10
N PHE A 160 14.79 -10.78 -5.08
CA PHE A 160 13.91 -11.12 -3.96
C PHE A 160 13.77 -12.64 -3.81
N GLN A 161 13.52 -13.37 -4.90
CA GLN A 161 13.42 -14.82 -4.85
C GLN A 161 14.70 -15.47 -4.34
N LEU A 162 15.86 -15.03 -4.86
CA LEU A 162 17.15 -15.54 -4.41
C LEU A 162 17.38 -15.27 -2.92
N ALA A 163 17.01 -14.11 -2.41
CA ALA A 163 17.14 -13.78 -0.99
C ALA A 163 16.14 -14.58 -0.14
N LEU A 164 14.87 -14.67 -0.58
CA LEU A 164 13.81 -15.40 0.12
C LEU A 164 14.14 -16.90 0.22
N SER A 165 14.70 -17.52 -0.83
CA SER A 165 15.10 -18.95 -0.80
C SER A 165 16.20 -19.28 0.22
N LYS A 166 16.86 -18.28 0.80
CA LYS A 166 17.86 -18.45 1.87
C LYS A 166 17.25 -18.36 3.27
N LEU A 167 15.97 -17.99 3.37
CA LEU A 167 15.28 -17.78 4.65
C LEU A 167 14.42 -18.99 4.99
N GLU A 168 14.30 -19.30 6.29
CA GLU A 168 13.59 -20.49 6.76
C GLU A 168 12.14 -20.21 7.15
N SER A 169 11.74 -18.94 7.35
CA SER A 169 10.39 -18.60 7.76
C SER A 169 10.03 -17.18 7.36
N CYS A 170 8.74 -16.96 7.14
CA CYS A 170 8.15 -15.63 6.93
C CYS A 170 7.04 -15.30 7.96
N ASP A 171 6.88 -16.12 9.01
CA ASP A 171 5.87 -15.92 10.03
C ASP A 171 6.11 -14.65 10.83
N LEU A 172 5.03 -13.97 11.20
CA LEU A 172 5.11 -12.73 11.99
C LEU A 172 5.56 -13.03 13.42
N PHE A 173 4.99 -14.06 14.02
CA PHE A 173 5.37 -14.55 15.34
C PHE A 173 5.60 -16.05 15.26
N PRO A 174 6.80 -16.56 15.61
CA PRO A 174 7.13 -17.97 15.54
C PRO A 174 6.31 -18.85 16.50
N GLU A 175 5.72 -18.25 17.53
CA GLU A 175 4.93 -18.95 18.55
C GLU A 175 3.51 -18.38 18.59
N ASP A 176 2.52 -19.26 18.51
CA ASP A 176 1.08 -18.94 18.37
C ASP A 176 0.42 -18.38 19.66
N ASN A 177 1.19 -18.07 20.69
CA ASN A 177 0.72 -17.60 22.00
C ASN A 177 0.63 -16.07 22.12
N SER A 178 0.51 -15.35 21.01
CA SER A 178 0.44 -13.89 21.04
C SER A 178 -0.91 -13.39 21.56
N PRO A 179 -0.94 -12.44 22.51
CA PRO A 179 -2.20 -11.85 22.96
C PRO A 179 -2.92 -11.18 21.79
N PRO A 180 -4.26 -11.25 21.75
CA PRO A 180 -5.07 -10.65 20.67
C PRO A 180 -4.91 -9.13 20.59
N CYS A 181 -4.50 -8.49 21.67
CA CYS A 181 -4.24 -7.05 21.77
C CYS A 181 -2.77 -6.85 22.16
N LYS A 182 -1.98 -6.29 21.24
CA LYS A 182 -0.55 -6.05 21.45
C LYS A 182 -0.28 -4.57 21.64
N LYS A 183 0.40 -4.28 22.74
CA LYS A 183 0.96 -2.96 23.02
C LYS A 183 2.43 -2.92 22.61
N CYS A 184 2.75 -2.07 21.66
CA CYS A 184 4.08 -1.97 21.08
C CYS A 184 4.78 -0.68 21.45
N ILE A 185 6.10 -0.76 21.60
CA ILE A 185 6.98 0.40 21.69
C ILE A 185 7.98 0.40 20.54
N VAL A 186 8.05 1.51 19.80
CA VAL A 186 9.11 1.75 18.82
C VAL A 186 10.17 2.62 19.47
N VAL A 187 11.36 2.04 19.64
CA VAL A 187 12.49 2.70 20.30
C VAL A 187 13.39 3.31 19.23
N GLY A 188 13.31 4.63 19.07
CA GLY A 188 14.21 5.41 18.24
C GLY A 188 15.62 5.48 18.81
N ASN A 189 16.54 6.01 18.01
CA ASN A 189 17.95 6.12 18.42
C ASN A 189 18.31 7.51 18.96
N GLY A 190 17.36 8.43 19.11
CA GLY A 190 17.62 9.82 19.45
C GLY A 190 18.34 10.03 20.78
N GLY A 191 19.26 11.00 20.80
CA GLY A 191 20.06 11.37 21.97
C GLY A 191 19.23 11.78 23.19
N ILE A 192 17.95 12.13 22.99
CA ILE A 192 16.99 12.44 24.07
C ILE A 192 16.80 11.29 25.06
N LEU A 193 17.15 10.05 24.69
CA LEU A 193 17.02 8.88 25.57
C LEU A 193 18.10 8.82 26.66
N ARG A 194 19.22 9.54 26.51
CA ARG A 194 20.29 9.53 27.50
C ARG A 194 19.78 9.94 28.89
N ASN A 195 20.07 9.12 29.89
CA ASN A 195 19.71 9.32 31.30
C ASN A 195 18.20 9.42 31.59
N LYS A 196 17.35 8.90 30.67
CA LYS A 196 15.88 8.89 30.87
C LYS A 196 15.38 7.74 31.72
N LYS A 197 16.21 6.71 31.96
CA LYS A 197 15.88 5.53 32.78
C LYS A 197 14.56 4.86 32.41
N LEU A 198 14.25 4.84 31.09
CA LEU A 198 13.03 4.26 30.57
C LEU A 198 13.10 2.73 30.34
N GLY A 199 14.25 2.10 30.65
CA GLY A 199 14.51 0.72 30.29
C GLY A 199 13.46 -0.26 30.78
N GLN A 200 13.09 -0.23 32.07
CA GLN A 200 12.05 -1.12 32.62
C GLN A 200 10.68 -0.88 31.98
N LYS A 201 10.31 0.37 31.73
CA LYS A 201 9.04 0.70 31.07
C LYS A 201 9.01 0.20 29.64
N ILE A 202 10.11 0.32 28.88
CA ILE A 202 10.26 -0.26 27.54
C ILE A 202 10.13 -1.78 27.57
N ASP A 203 10.77 -2.44 28.52
CA ASP A 203 10.74 -3.90 28.63
C ASP A 203 9.36 -4.47 29.05
N SER A 204 8.45 -3.64 29.57
CA SER A 204 7.08 -4.03 29.93
C SER A 204 6.12 -4.14 28.75
N TYR A 205 6.49 -3.69 27.55
CA TYR A 205 5.64 -3.79 26.35
C TYR A 205 5.61 -5.20 25.80
N ASP A 206 4.50 -5.58 25.16
CA ASP A 206 4.38 -6.90 24.50
C ASP A 206 5.40 -7.04 23.37
N VAL A 207 5.58 -5.98 22.59
CA VAL A 207 6.46 -5.91 21.43
C VAL A 207 7.39 -4.71 21.53
N VAL A 208 8.70 -4.95 21.45
CA VAL A 208 9.73 -3.91 21.41
C VAL A 208 10.39 -3.90 20.05
N ILE A 209 10.22 -2.79 19.32
CA ILE A 209 10.74 -2.60 17.96
C ILE A 209 11.92 -1.63 18.02
N ARG A 210 13.07 -2.06 17.49
CA ARG A 210 14.28 -1.23 17.39
C ARG A 210 14.74 -1.14 15.95
N MET A 211 15.67 -0.23 15.68
CA MET A 211 16.18 -0.02 14.33
C MET A 211 17.69 0.10 14.31
N ASN A 212 18.25 -0.28 13.17
CA ASN A 212 19.66 -0.12 12.86
C ASN A 212 20.57 -0.77 13.93
N ASN A 213 21.77 -0.21 14.09
CA ASN A 213 22.77 -0.61 15.07
C ASN A 213 22.64 0.15 16.41
N GLY A 214 21.42 0.54 16.80
CA GLY A 214 21.18 1.07 18.14
C GLY A 214 21.51 0.01 19.20
N PRO A 215 22.57 0.15 20.01
CA PRO A 215 22.99 -0.86 20.98
C PRO A 215 22.03 -0.91 22.16
N VAL A 216 21.84 -2.10 22.70
CA VAL A 216 21.14 -2.35 23.94
C VAL A 216 22.17 -2.47 25.06
N LYS A 217 23.20 -3.28 24.84
CA LYS A 217 24.24 -3.52 25.82
C LYS A 217 24.99 -2.24 26.19
N GLY A 218 25.05 -1.94 27.48
CA GLY A 218 25.64 -0.72 28.03
C GLY A 218 24.68 0.47 28.08
N TYR A 219 23.41 0.30 27.66
CA TYR A 219 22.39 1.36 27.69
C TYR A 219 21.05 0.85 28.25
N GLU A 220 21.07 -0.30 28.94
CA GLU A 220 19.89 -1.02 29.37
C GLU A 220 18.96 -0.18 30.26
N ASP A 221 19.53 0.68 31.12
CA ASP A 221 18.76 1.54 32.02
C ASP A 221 17.89 2.53 31.24
N ASP A 222 18.41 3.05 30.12
CA ASP A 222 17.70 4.03 29.30
C ASP A 222 16.80 3.43 28.22
N VAL A 223 17.22 2.30 27.63
CA VAL A 223 16.56 1.76 26.44
C VAL A 223 15.98 0.35 26.62
N GLY A 224 16.13 -0.26 27.80
CA GLY A 224 15.67 -1.63 28.09
C GLY A 224 16.55 -2.71 27.46
N ARG A 225 16.21 -3.98 27.72
CA ARG A 225 17.00 -5.18 27.35
C ARG A 225 16.37 -5.95 26.21
N ARG A 226 15.04 -5.92 26.09
CA ARG A 226 14.28 -6.71 25.13
C ARG A 226 14.30 -6.12 23.73
N THR A 227 14.31 -7.02 22.73
CA THR A 227 14.06 -6.67 21.32
C THR A 227 13.20 -7.77 20.72
N THR A 228 12.01 -7.41 20.24
CA THR A 228 11.16 -8.36 19.47
C THR A 228 11.52 -8.27 17.99
N PHE A 229 11.54 -7.06 17.44
CA PHE A 229 11.90 -6.81 16.05
C PHE A 229 13.02 -5.80 15.95
N ARG A 230 13.97 -6.04 15.07
CA ARG A 230 15.02 -5.08 14.71
C ARG A 230 15.00 -4.84 13.20
N LEU A 231 14.60 -3.64 12.80
CA LEU A 231 14.62 -3.23 11.40
C LEU A 231 16.03 -2.79 11.01
N PHE A 232 16.50 -3.24 9.85
CA PHE A 232 17.87 -2.96 9.39
C PHE A 232 18.00 -3.03 7.89
N TYR A 233 19.11 -2.50 7.37
CA TYR A 233 19.60 -2.63 6.02
C TYR A 233 21.14 -2.84 6.05
N PRO A 234 21.83 -3.17 4.94
CA PRO A 234 23.21 -3.67 4.98
C PRO A 234 24.21 -2.80 5.74
N GLU A 235 24.11 -1.47 5.58
CA GLU A 235 25.01 -0.52 6.21
C GLU A 235 24.69 -0.23 7.68
N SER A 236 23.55 -0.72 8.18
CA SER A 236 23.02 -0.35 9.50
C SER A 236 22.97 -1.49 10.51
N ILE A 237 23.35 -2.72 10.15
CA ILE A 237 23.30 -3.86 11.06
C ILE A 237 24.64 -4.08 11.80
N PHE A 238 24.58 -4.70 12.97
CA PHE A 238 25.76 -5.17 13.68
C PHE A 238 26.47 -6.31 12.97
N SER A 239 27.81 -6.29 12.99
CA SER A 239 28.66 -7.43 12.61
C SER A 239 29.25 -8.13 13.84
N ASP A 240 29.19 -7.50 15.03
CA ASP A 240 29.73 -8.03 16.28
C ASP A 240 28.71 -8.97 16.92
N PRO A 241 29.09 -10.25 17.17
CA PRO A 241 28.24 -11.24 17.86
C PRO A 241 27.81 -10.80 19.27
N LEU A 242 28.48 -9.84 19.89
CA LEU A 242 28.12 -9.26 21.18
C LEU A 242 26.67 -8.74 21.23
N HIS A 243 26.15 -8.32 20.06
CA HIS A 243 24.80 -7.77 19.90
C HIS A 243 23.77 -8.82 19.42
N TYR A 244 24.18 -10.10 19.38
CA TYR A 244 23.27 -11.20 19.03
C TYR A 244 22.24 -11.44 20.14
N ASP A 245 20.97 -11.50 19.73
CA ASP A 245 19.86 -11.91 20.60
C ASP A 245 19.04 -13.01 19.90
N PRO A 246 18.98 -14.21 20.49
CA PRO A 246 18.26 -15.34 19.88
C PRO A 246 16.75 -15.14 19.80
N LYS A 247 16.19 -14.20 20.57
CA LYS A 247 14.75 -13.90 20.59
C LYS A 247 14.36 -12.78 19.61
N THR A 248 15.32 -12.09 19.02
CA THR A 248 15.07 -11.00 18.07
C THR A 248 14.73 -11.55 16.69
N THR A 249 13.64 -11.08 16.10
CA THR A 249 13.39 -11.19 14.66
C THR A 249 14.01 -10.00 13.94
N ALA A 250 14.93 -10.27 13.04
CA ALA A 250 15.64 -9.26 12.25
C ALA A 250 14.86 -8.97 10.96
N VAL A 251 14.35 -7.74 10.83
CA VAL A 251 13.49 -7.31 9.72
C VAL A 251 14.33 -6.54 8.71
N PHE A 252 14.55 -7.13 7.56
CA PHE A 252 15.37 -6.57 6.50
C PHE A 252 14.57 -5.62 5.61
N ILE A 253 15.03 -4.37 5.53
CA ILE A 253 14.48 -3.33 4.67
C ILE A 253 15.32 -3.28 3.39
N VAL A 254 14.65 -3.27 2.24
CA VAL A 254 15.30 -3.26 0.93
C VAL A 254 15.11 -1.89 0.27
N PHE A 255 16.20 -1.15 0.10
CA PHE A 255 16.19 0.14 -0.59
C PHE A 255 16.70 0.04 -2.04
N LYS A 256 17.59 -0.91 -2.33
CA LYS A 256 18.19 -1.10 -3.64
C LYS A 256 18.51 -2.59 -3.90
N ARG A 257 18.66 -2.98 -5.17
CA ARG A 257 18.96 -4.39 -5.54
C ARG A 257 20.22 -4.95 -4.89
N HIS A 258 21.21 -4.09 -4.66
CA HIS A 258 22.43 -4.48 -4.00
C HIS A 258 22.23 -4.93 -2.54
N ASP A 259 21.17 -4.48 -1.89
CA ASP A 259 20.82 -4.93 -0.53
C ASP A 259 20.44 -6.41 -0.53
N LEU A 260 19.62 -6.83 -1.51
CA LEU A 260 19.21 -8.24 -1.68
C LEU A 260 20.41 -9.13 -2.04
N LYS A 261 21.27 -8.64 -2.93
CA LYS A 261 22.49 -9.35 -3.27
C LYS A 261 23.38 -9.52 -2.04
N TRP A 262 23.59 -8.44 -1.28
CA TRP A 262 24.34 -8.49 -0.02
C TRP A 262 23.75 -9.52 0.96
N LEU A 263 22.44 -9.54 1.16
CA LEU A 263 21.80 -10.52 2.05
C LEU A 263 22.09 -11.95 1.59
N SER A 264 21.94 -12.22 0.30
CA SER A 264 22.22 -13.54 -0.27
C SER A 264 23.69 -13.94 -0.11
N ASP A 265 24.62 -13.01 -0.32
CA ASP A 265 26.07 -13.25 -0.21
C ASP A 265 26.48 -13.56 1.25
N VAL A 266 26.03 -12.73 2.22
CA VAL A 266 26.39 -12.94 3.64
C VAL A 266 25.78 -14.23 4.22
N LEU A 267 24.57 -14.61 3.79
CA LEU A 267 23.95 -15.86 4.20
C LEU A 267 24.58 -17.10 3.57
N SER A 268 25.20 -16.95 2.39
CA SER A 268 25.96 -18.00 1.73
C SER A 268 27.42 -18.06 2.16
N GLY A 269 27.88 -17.17 3.03
CA GLY A 269 29.30 -17.07 3.44
C GLY A 269 30.22 -16.53 2.36
N HIS A 270 29.68 -15.87 1.34
CA HIS A 270 30.46 -15.28 0.28
C HIS A 270 31.06 -13.94 0.71
N ASN A 271 32.23 -13.59 0.16
CA ASN A 271 32.84 -12.29 0.35
C ASN A 271 32.05 -11.21 -0.38
N ILE A 272 31.84 -10.07 0.28
CA ILE A 272 31.17 -8.93 -0.31
C ILE A 272 32.20 -8.17 -1.15
N VAL A 273 32.08 -8.28 -2.47
CA VAL A 273 33.06 -7.71 -3.42
C VAL A 273 32.76 -6.25 -3.75
N ALA A 274 31.49 -5.88 -3.94
CA ALA A 274 31.10 -4.52 -4.32
C ALA A 274 30.71 -3.71 -3.08
N THR A 275 31.59 -2.84 -2.61
CA THR A 275 31.34 -1.97 -1.44
C THR A 275 31.05 -0.52 -1.81
N ASP A 276 31.38 -0.09 -3.01
CA ASP A 276 31.23 1.27 -3.56
C ASP A 276 29.77 1.69 -3.83
N VAL A 277 28.86 0.70 -3.93
CA VAL A 277 27.43 0.94 -4.09
C VAL A 277 26.69 1.25 -2.77
N PHE A 278 27.40 1.16 -1.66
CA PHE A 278 26.89 1.44 -0.32
C PHE A 278 27.44 2.78 0.19
N TRP A 279 26.59 3.58 0.83
CA TRP A 279 27.01 4.88 1.38
C TRP A 279 28.00 4.74 2.56
N LYS A 280 28.01 3.58 3.20
CA LYS A 280 28.94 3.17 4.26
C LYS A 280 29.23 1.69 4.05
N LYS A 281 30.42 1.23 4.47
CA LYS A 281 30.77 -0.19 4.40
C LYS A 281 29.69 -1.06 5.06
N PRO A 282 29.07 -1.98 4.30
CA PRO A 282 28.05 -2.86 4.83
C PRO A 282 28.66 -3.88 5.81
N ALA A 283 27.83 -4.48 6.65
CA ALA A 283 28.26 -5.57 7.52
C ALA A 283 28.80 -6.74 6.69
N THR A 284 29.93 -7.30 7.11
CA THR A 284 30.59 -8.42 6.40
C THR A 284 30.10 -9.79 6.91
N ARG A 285 29.37 -9.81 8.02
CA ARG A 285 28.81 -11.02 8.62
C ARG A 285 27.40 -10.73 9.10
N MET A 286 26.52 -11.72 8.95
CA MET A 286 25.19 -11.71 9.54
C MET A 286 25.28 -12.37 10.91
N ILE A 287 24.85 -11.65 11.94
CA ILE A 287 24.80 -12.19 13.31
C ILE A 287 23.53 -13.02 13.55
N TYR A 288 22.45 -12.74 12.81
CA TYR A 288 21.19 -13.48 12.95
C TYR A 288 21.15 -14.71 12.04
N LYS A 289 20.51 -15.77 12.52
CA LYS A 289 20.32 -17.01 11.74
C LYS A 289 19.22 -16.82 10.68
N PRO A 290 19.23 -17.58 9.56
CA PRO A 290 18.19 -17.46 8.51
C PRO A 290 16.75 -17.52 9.04
N LYS A 291 16.46 -18.36 10.03
CA LYS A 291 15.15 -18.47 10.69
C LYS A 291 14.69 -17.21 11.42
N GLN A 292 15.60 -16.32 11.80
CA GLN A 292 15.29 -15.07 12.49
C GLN A 292 15.10 -13.90 11.52
N ILE A 293 15.44 -14.04 10.26
CA ILE A 293 15.42 -12.95 9.29
C ILE A 293 14.09 -12.95 8.54
N ARG A 294 13.52 -11.76 8.35
CA ARG A 294 12.32 -11.52 7.52
C ARG A 294 12.61 -10.39 6.56
N ILE A 295 12.10 -10.48 5.33
CA ILE A 295 12.15 -9.36 4.38
C ILE A 295 10.85 -8.58 4.50
N LEU A 296 10.97 -7.30 4.85
CA LEU A 296 9.85 -6.38 4.92
C LEU A 296 9.25 -6.18 3.52
N ASP A 297 7.91 -6.24 3.40
CA ASP A 297 7.27 -5.93 2.12
C ASP A 297 7.49 -4.44 1.78
N PRO A 298 8.05 -4.12 0.61
CA PRO A 298 8.22 -2.75 0.13
C PRO A 298 6.92 -1.94 0.10
N PHE A 299 5.77 -2.60 0.09
CA PHE A 299 4.45 -1.95 0.19
C PHE A 299 4.32 -1.10 1.45
N ILE A 300 4.94 -1.48 2.57
CA ILE A 300 4.95 -0.67 3.79
C ILE A 300 5.70 0.64 3.57
N ILE A 301 6.84 0.60 2.89
CA ILE A 301 7.62 1.80 2.55
C ILE A 301 6.81 2.70 1.61
N GLN A 302 6.17 2.10 0.60
CA GLN A 302 5.32 2.81 -0.36
C GLN A 302 4.18 3.53 0.34
N ARG A 303 3.44 2.84 1.22
CA ARG A 303 2.33 3.40 1.99
C ARG A 303 2.81 4.52 2.91
N THR A 304 3.93 4.32 3.60
CA THR A 304 4.54 5.34 4.46
C THR A 304 4.87 6.62 3.67
N ALA A 305 5.46 6.46 2.48
CA ALA A 305 5.84 7.60 1.64
C ALA A 305 4.62 8.33 1.05
N TYR A 306 3.68 7.58 0.46
CA TYR A 306 2.62 8.17 -0.36
C TYR A 306 1.33 8.46 0.40
N GLU A 307 1.01 7.68 1.44
CA GLU A 307 -0.24 7.85 2.19
C GLU A 307 -0.02 8.62 3.50
N LEU A 308 1.10 8.40 4.20
CA LEU A 308 1.38 9.09 5.45
C LEU A 308 2.15 10.40 5.25
N LEU A 309 3.22 10.39 4.43
CA LEU A 309 4.04 11.59 4.17
C LEU A 309 3.55 12.43 2.99
N HIS A 310 2.63 11.88 2.17
CA HIS A 310 2.12 12.52 0.96
C HIS A 310 3.22 12.91 -0.04
N PHE A 311 4.28 12.11 -0.13
CA PHE A 311 5.33 12.33 -1.10
C PHE A 311 4.79 12.23 -2.54
N PRO A 312 5.32 13.04 -3.48
CA PRO A 312 4.88 12.99 -4.87
C PRO A 312 5.26 11.63 -5.50
N ARG A 313 4.30 11.00 -6.18
CA ARG A 313 4.54 9.73 -6.91
C ARG A 313 5.43 9.92 -8.14
N LYS A 314 5.51 11.14 -8.68
CA LYS A 314 6.41 11.53 -9.76
C LYS A 314 7.49 12.44 -9.19
N PHE A 315 8.73 12.01 -9.30
CA PHE A 315 9.86 12.80 -8.83
C PHE A 315 10.13 13.97 -9.77
N PRO A 316 10.53 15.13 -9.23
CA PRO A 316 10.98 16.24 -10.06
C PRO A 316 12.21 15.81 -10.88
N ARG A 317 12.36 16.35 -12.10
CA ARG A 317 13.49 16.03 -12.98
C ARG A 317 14.85 16.39 -12.38
N ARG A 318 14.87 17.29 -11.40
CA ARG A 318 16.07 17.68 -10.64
C ARG A 318 15.84 17.39 -9.17
N GLY A 319 16.80 16.72 -8.53
CA GLY A 319 16.78 16.32 -7.12
C GLY A 319 16.73 14.81 -6.93
N ARG A 320 17.15 14.35 -5.77
CA ARG A 320 17.08 12.93 -5.39
C ARG A 320 15.70 12.62 -4.80
N PRO A 321 15.10 11.48 -5.17
CA PRO A 321 13.87 11.04 -4.54
C PRO A 321 14.09 10.82 -3.04
N LYS A 322 13.25 11.44 -2.22
CA LYS A 322 13.28 11.23 -0.77
C LYS A 322 12.46 9.99 -0.40
N HIS A 323 12.93 9.26 0.58
CA HIS A 323 12.22 8.11 1.13
C HIS A 323 12.12 8.24 2.66
N PRO A 324 11.15 7.56 3.30
CA PRO A 324 10.99 7.61 4.75
C PRO A 324 12.24 7.10 5.47
N THR A 325 12.53 7.65 6.66
CA THR A 325 13.55 7.09 7.55
C THR A 325 13.15 5.70 8.03
N THR A 326 14.13 4.90 8.41
CA THR A 326 13.89 3.60 9.08
C THR A 326 13.00 3.76 10.32
N GLY A 327 13.11 4.89 11.02
CA GLY A 327 12.26 5.20 12.17
C GLY A 327 10.79 5.29 11.83
N LEU A 328 10.45 6.01 10.78
CA LEU A 328 9.06 6.15 10.35
C LEU A 328 8.53 4.85 9.73
N ILE A 329 9.37 4.11 9.01
CA ILE A 329 9.03 2.76 8.50
C ILE A 329 8.72 1.82 9.69
N ALA A 330 9.48 1.89 10.78
CA ALA A 330 9.24 1.09 11.98
C ALA A 330 7.91 1.44 12.68
N ILE A 331 7.52 2.72 12.68
CA ILE A 331 6.21 3.15 13.20
C ILE A 331 5.09 2.63 12.30
N ALA A 332 5.24 2.72 10.97
CA ALA A 332 4.27 2.18 10.02
C ALA A 332 4.13 0.65 10.14
N PHE A 333 5.24 -0.06 10.29
CA PHE A 333 5.25 -1.49 10.59
C PHE A 333 4.51 -1.81 11.89
N ALA A 334 4.72 -1.02 12.96
CA ALA A 334 4.01 -1.19 14.21
C ALA A 334 2.49 -1.05 14.07
N PHE A 335 2.01 -0.14 13.21
CA PHE A 335 0.58 -0.01 12.95
C PHE A 335 -0.05 -1.26 12.35
N ASP A 336 0.70 -2.04 11.58
CA ASP A 336 0.18 -3.28 10.97
C ASP A 336 0.10 -4.45 11.95
N ILE A 337 0.97 -4.48 12.98
CA ILE A 337 1.10 -5.65 13.86
C ILE A 337 0.58 -5.42 15.27
N CYS A 338 0.29 -4.17 15.66
CA CYS A 338 -0.04 -3.79 17.02
C CYS A 338 -1.42 -3.14 17.12
N THR A 339 -2.00 -3.19 18.31
CA THR A 339 -3.27 -2.54 18.60
C THR A 339 -3.06 -1.14 19.18
N GLU A 340 -1.98 -0.97 19.95
CA GLU A 340 -1.56 0.29 20.54
C GLU A 340 -0.08 0.52 20.25
N VAL A 341 0.26 1.70 19.75
CA VAL A 341 1.63 2.05 19.35
C VAL A 341 2.13 3.22 20.16
N HIS A 342 3.23 2.98 20.90
CA HIS A 342 3.98 3.99 21.59
C HIS A 342 5.33 4.19 20.90
N VAL A 343 5.91 5.38 21.11
CA VAL A 343 7.25 5.72 20.59
C VAL A 343 8.09 6.33 21.68
N THR A 344 9.41 6.20 21.56
CA THR A 344 10.37 6.90 22.38
C THR A 344 11.65 7.15 21.59
N GLY A 345 12.37 8.22 21.90
CA GLY A 345 13.64 8.53 21.21
C GLY A 345 13.50 9.12 19.80
N PHE A 346 12.38 9.78 19.49
CA PHE A 346 12.10 10.38 18.18
C PHE A 346 12.14 11.91 18.16
N LYS A 347 12.60 12.54 19.24
CA LYS A 347 12.74 14.01 19.28
C LYS A 347 14.10 14.42 18.74
N TYR A 348 14.10 15.23 17.70
CA TYR A 348 15.29 15.81 17.08
C TYR A 348 15.27 17.33 17.25
N ASN A 349 16.35 17.90 17.80
CA ASN A 349 16.51 19.35 17.87
C ASN A 349 17.24 19.85 16.61
N LEU A 350 16.48 20.19 15.58
CA LEU A 350 17.05 20.67 14.31
C LEU A 350 17.72 22.05 14.40
N GLN A 351 17.50 22.80 15.50
CA GLN A 351 18.12 24.10 15.72
C GLN A 351 19.50 23.97 16.39
N ASP A 352 19.73 22.90 17.15
CA ASP A 352 21.00 22.63 17.80
C ASP A 352 21.79 21.55 17.04
N GLN A 353 22.62 22.02 16.10
CA GLN A 353 23.44 21.14 15.27
C GLN A 353 24.51 20.37 16.06
N GLY A 354 24.91 20.87 17.24
CA GLY A 354 25.91 20.26 18.10
C GLY A 354 25.34 19.18 19.03
N SER A 355 24.00 19.11 19.19
CA SER A 355 23.41 18.12 20.09
C SER A 355 23.64 16.70 19.57
N SER A 356 23.64 15.72 20.50
CA SER A 356 23.84 14.32 20.18
C SER A 356 22.72 13.80 19.30
N LEU A 357 23.08 13.26 18.15
CA LEU A 357 22.13 12.63 17.22
C LEU A 357 21.52 11.37 17.84
N HIS A 358 22.38 10.51 18.43
CA HIS A 358 21.97 9.24 19.02
C HIS A 358 22.29 9.17 20.51
N TYR A 359 21.62 8.26 21.23
CA TYR A 359 21.92 7.99 22.63
C TYR A 359 23.29 7.31 22.81
N TYR A 360 23.90 6.83 21.72
CA TYR A 360 25.22 6.21 21.67
C TYR A 360 26.12 6.95 20.66
N GLY A 361 27.43 6.70 20.74
CA GLY A 361 28.40 7.33 19.85
C GLY A 361 28.49 8.84 20.04
N ASN A 362 29.18 9.50 19.09
CA ASN A 362 29.49 10.93 19.13
C ASN A 362 28.92 11.71 17.94
N ASP A 363 28.07 11.08 17.14
CA ASP A 363 27.42 11.75 16.01
C ASP A 363 26.51 12.89 16.48
N THR A 364 26.51 13.99 15.73
CA THR A 364 25.72 15.18 16.03
C THR A 364 24.57 15.37 15.06
N MET A 365 23.62 16.23 15.42
CA MET A 365 22.46 16.57 14.58
C MET A 365 22.84 17.14 13.22
N SER A 366 24.05 17.68 13.07
CA SER A 366 24.55 18.15 11.78
C SER A 366 24.49 17.09 10.67
N LEU A 367 24.67 15.81 10.98
CA LEU A 367 24.58 14.70 10.02
C LEU A 367 23.14 14.50 9.53
N MET A 368 22.17 14.61 10.42
CA MET A 368 20.75 14.48 10.06
C MET A 368 20.29 15.65 9.17
N ILE A 369 20.72 16.87 9.51
CA ILE A 369 20.33 18.08 8.77
C ILE A 369 20.91 18.09 7.35
N LYS A 370 22.12 17.56 7.16
CA LYS A 370 22.79 17.45 5.85
C LYS A 370 22.27 16.29 5.00
N ASN A 371 21.38 15.47 5.55
CA ASN A 371 20.87 14.29 4.83
C ASN A 371 19.91 14.69 3.71
N GLU A 372 20.27 14.34 2.47
CA GLU A 372 19.46 14.64 1.28
C GLU A 372 18.40 13.57 0.96
N TYR A 373 18.48 12.39 1.60
CA TYR A 373 17.60 11.25 1.30
C TYR A 373 16.28 11.26 2.04
N HIS A 374 16.18 12.03 3.14
CA HIS A 374 14.99 12.09 3.98
C HIS A 374 14.42 13.50 4.05
N ASP A 375 13.12 13.60 4.32
CA ASP A 375 12.46 14.86 4.67
C ASP A 375 12.13 14.86 6.16
N ILE A 376 13.13 15.16 6.96
CA ILE A 376 13.03 15.13 8.42
C ILE A 376 11.95 16.08 8.94
N VAL A 377 11.77 17.23 8.29
CA VAL A 377 10.74 18.20 8.67
C VAL A 377 9.34 17.65 8.44
N ALA A 378 9.11 16.99 7.30
CA ALA A 378 7.84 16.34 7.01
C ALA A 378 7.56 15.19 7.98
N GLU A 379 8.57 14.38 8.30
CA GLU A 379 8.46 13.26 9.25
C GLU A 379 8.16 13.75 10.66
N GLN A 380 8.83 14.80 11.16
CA GLN A 380 8.54 15.40 12.47
C GLN A 380 7.12 15.97 12.53
N ARG A 381 6.67 16.64 11.47
CA ARG A 381 5.30 17.18 11.39
C ARG A 381 4.26 16.06 11.44
N LEU A 382 4.50 14.97 10.71
CA LEU A 382 3.63 13.79 10.75
C LEU A 382 3.60 13.18 12.15
N LEU A 383 4.76 12.93 12.76
CA LEU A 383 4.84 12.34 14.08
C LEU A 383 4.15 13.21 15.14
N LYS A 384 4.37 14.53 15.09
CA LYS A 384 3.66 15.48 15.96
C LYS A 384 2.14 15.37 15.78
N ASN A 385 1.65 15.34 14.55
CA ASN A 385 0.21 15.20 14.27
C ASN A 385 -0.36 13.87 14.82
N LEU A 386 0.38 12.77 14.71
CA LEU A 386 -0.03 11.46 15.24
C LEU A 386 -0.09 11.49 16.79
N ILE A 387 0.84 12.19 17.45
CA ILE A 387 0.86 12.36 18.92
C ILE A 387 -0.28 13.28 19.36
N ASP A 388 -0.45 14.44 18.73
CA ASP A 388 -1.50 15.40 19.07
C ASP A 388 -2.91 14.81 18.94
N ARG A 389 -3.09 13.86 17.99
CA ARG A 389 -4.33 13.10 17.79
C ARG A 389 -4.42 11.85 18.65
N HIS A 390 -3.48 11.61 19.53
CA HIS A 390 -3.37 10.43 20.38
C HIS A 390 -3.36 9.08 19.60
N ILE A 391 -3.00 9.08 18.32
CA ILE A 391 -2.82 7.85 17.52
C ILE A 391 -1.55 7.12 17.96
N VAL A 392 -0.54 7.89 18.36
CA VAL A 392 0.74 7.41 18.91
C VAL A 392 0.98 8.11 20.24
N ILE A 393 1.48 7.38 21.23
CA ILE A 393 1.86 7.93 22.53
C ILE A 393 3.37 8.07 22.60
N ASN A 394 3.85 9.26 22.95
CA ASN A 394 5.29 9.53 23.08
C ASN A 394 5.75 9.37 24.53
N LEU A 395 6.40 8.26 24.83
CA LEU A 395 6.88 7.92 26.16
C LEU A 395 7.97 8.89 26.68
N THR A 396 8.72 9.53 25.79
CA THR A 396 9.79 10.47 26.18
C THR A 396 9.24 11.77 26.77
N GLU A 397 8.02 12.14 26.45
CA GLU A 397 7.37 13.41 26.82
C GLU A 397 6.26 13.23 27.86
N GLU A 398 5.94 12.01 28.27
CA GLU A 398 5.06 11.78 29.41
C GLU A 398 5.77 12.28 30.69
N PRO A 399 5.10 13.08 31.55
CA PRO A 399 5.62 13.38 32.88
C PRO A 399 5.77 12.08 33.68
N ASN A 400 6.91 11.92 34.33
CA ASN A 400 7.20 10.77 35.22
C ASN A 400 6.21 10.70 36.36
#